data_1c7a9a7b3db7ccff605604f1b679ea33
#
_entry.id   1c7a9a7b3db7ccff605604f1b679ea33
#
_cell.length_a   1.000
_cell.length_b   1.000
_cell.length_c   1.000
_cell.angle_alpha   90.00
_cell.angle_beta   90.00
_cell.angle_gamma   90.00
#
_symmetry.space_group_name_H-M   'P 1'
#
loop_
_entity.id
_entity.type
_entity.pdbx_description
1 polymer ?
#
loop_
_entity_poly.entity_id
_entity_poly.type
_entity_poly.pdbx_seq_one_letter_code
_entity_poly.pdbx_strand_id
1 'polypeptide(L)'
;MAPPNAAPASFLWHDYETFGADPRRDRPAQFAALRTDADLNEIGDPIELYCKPADDYLPHPAACLITGITPQKAQRRGLPEAEFARQVQSAMSEPGTCVAG
;
A
#
# COMPACT_ATOMS: atom_id res chain seq x y z
N MET A 1 -7.28 13.16 21.72
CA MET A 1 -6.54 11.87 21.75
C MET A 1 -7.43 10.81 22.37
N ALA A 2 -7.55 9.67 21.73
CA ALA A 2 -8.32 8.55 22.30
C ALA A 2 -7.60 7.97 23.51
N PRO A 3 -8.33 7.50 24.55
CA PRO A 3 -7.71 6.79 25.67
C PRO A 3 -6.93 5.57 25.17
N PRO A 4 -5.81 5.18 25.85
CA PRO A 4 -4.99 4.05 25.41
C PRO A 4 -5.74 2.72 25.29
N ASN A 5 -6.83 2.55 26.06
CA ASN A 5 -7.64 1.33 26.06
C ASN A 5 -8.93 1.45 25.26
N ALA A 6 -9.10 2.54 24.51
CA ALA A 6 -10.28 2.68 23.65
C ALA A 6 -10.17 1.76 22.43
N ALA A 7 -11.30 1.20 21.99
CA ALA A 7 -11.35 0.45 20.74
C ALA A 7 -11.04 1.39 19.57
N PRO A 8 -10.37 0.91 18.50
CA PRO A 8 -10.13 1.73 17.33
C PRO A 8 -11.45 2.11 16.65
N ALA A 9 -11.49 3.32 16.08
CA ALA A 9 -12.66 3.81 15.35
C ALA A 9 -12.78 3.17 13.97
N SER A 10 -11.67 2.71 13.41
CA SER A 10 -11.65 2.10 12.08
C SER A 10 -10.53 1.08 11.95
N PHE A 11 -10.68 0.22 10.96
CA PHE A 11 -9.66 -0.73 10.54
C PHE A 11 -9.21 -0.38 9.13
N LEU A 12 -7.91 -0.41 8.88
CA LEU A 12 -7.34 -0.27 7.55
C LEU A 12 -6.82 -1.64 7.11
N TRP A 13 -7.56 -2.29 6.22
CA TRP A 13 -7.19 -3.56 5.62
C TRP A 13 -6.32 -3.28 4.42
N HIS A 14 -5.12 -3.85 4.36
CA HIS A 14 -4.18 -3.51 3.30
C HIS A 14 -3.45 -4.75 2.78
N ASP A 15 -2.93 -4.60 1.58
CA ASP A 15 -2.07 -5.57 0.93
C ASP A 15 -1.02 -4.84 0.09
N TYR A 16 0.16 -5.43 -0.01
CA TYR A 16 1.24 -4.94 -0.85
C TYR A 16 1.54 -5.94 -1.95
N GLU A 17 1.82 -5.42 -3.14
CA GLU A 17 2.48 -6.17 -4.18
C GLU A 17 3.88 -5.61 -4.38
N THR A 18 4.84 -6.47 -4.67
CA THR A 18 6.24 -6.09 -4.85
C THR A 18 6.73 -6.46 -6.24
N PHE A 19 7.86 -5.85 -6.65
CA PHE A 19 8.49 -6.13 -7.92
C PHE A 19 9.34 -7.41 -7.92
N GLY A 20 9.38 -8.13 -6.80
CA GLY A 20 10.11 -9.39 -6.65
C GLY A 20 9.92 -9.95 -5.26
N ALA A 21 10.52 -11.12 -4.99
CA ALA A 21 10.34 -11.85 -3.73
C ALA A 21 11.45 -11.61 -2.71
N ASP A 22 12.50 -10.86 -3.05
CA ASP A 22 13.61 -10.60 -2.16
C ASP A 22 13.38 -9.31 -1.37
N PRO A 23 13.11 -9.39 -0.04
CA PRO A 23 12.81 -8.19 0.76
C PRO A 23 14.01 -7.25 0.93
N ARG A 24 15.22 -7.70 0.61
CA ARG A 24 16.42 -6.86 0.69
C ARG A 24 16.63 -6.01 -0.55
N ARG A 25 16.11 -6.44 -1.68
CA ARG A 25 16.39 -5.89 -3.00
C ARG A 25 15.14 -5.35 -3.68
N ASP A 26 14.03 -6.09 -3.56
CA ASP A 26 12.82 -5.79 -4.31
C ASP A 26 11.94 -4.79 -3.57
N ARG A 27 11.41 -3.84 -4.32
CA ARG A 27 10.71 -2.69 -3.81
C ARG A 27 9.20 -2.84 -4.00
N PRO A 28 8.37 -2.09 -3.24
CA PRO A 28 6.93 -2.14 -3.41
C PRO A 28 6.52 -1.69 -4.81
N ALA A 29 5.51 -2.34 -5.35
CA ALA A 29 4.93 -2.00 -6.65
C ALA A 29 3.53 -1.40 -6.49
N GLN A 30 2.76 -1.89 -5.51
CA GLN A 30 1.39 -1.46 -5.29
C GLN A 30 1.05 -1.56 -3.80
N PHE A 31 0.26 -0.61 -3.34
CA PHE A 31 -0.42 -0.66 -2.06
C PHE A 31 -1.92 -0.55 -2.31
N ALA A 32 -2.69 -1.49 -1.81
CA ALA A 32 -4.14 -1.47 -1.88
C ALA A 32 -4.70 -1.54 -0.47
N ALA A 33 -5.67 -0.71 -0.15
CA ALA A 33 -6.25 -0.68 1.18
C ALA A 33 -7.73 -0.32 1.15
N LEU A 34 -8.44 -0.81 2.15
CA LEU A 34 -9.84 -0.54 2.38
C LEU A 34 -10.05 -0.23 3.85
N ARG A 35 -10.73 0.86 4.14
CA ARG A 35 -11.05 1.23 5.51
C ARG A 35 -12.46 0.78 5.86
N THR A 36 -12.62 0.20 7.05
CA THR A 36 -13.92 -0.18 7.59
C THR A 36 -14.10 0.36 9.01
N ASP A 37 -15.36 0.41 9.46
CA ASP A 37 -15.65 0.59 10.89
C ASP A 37 -15.54 -0.74 11.65
N ALA A 38 -15.88 -0.72 12.93
CA ALA A 38 -15.81 -1.92 13.78
C ALA A 38 -16.81 -3.01 13.36
N ASP A 39 -17.86 -2.65 12.63
CA ASP A 39 -18.86 -3.58 12.12
C ASP A 39 -18.57 -4.04 10.70
N LEU A 40 -17.38 -3.74 10.18
CA LEU A 40 -16.91 -4.09 8.84
C LEU A 40 -17.64 -3.40 7.71
N ASN A 41 -18.27 -2.26 7.98
CA ASN A 41 -18.83 -1.42 6.93
C ASN A 41 -17.73 -0.55 6.32
N GLU A 42 -17.70 -0.45 4.99
CA GLU A 42 -16.71 0.37 4.30
C GLU A 42 -16.88 1.84 4.64
N ILE A 43 -15.75 2.51 4.87
CA ILE A 43 -15.66 3.95 5.11
C ILE A 43 -14.80 4.59 4.02
N GLY A 44 -15.38 5.51 3.26
CA GLY A 44 -14.66 6.20 2.20
C GLY A 44 -14.36 5.30 1.00
N ASP A 45 -13.50 5.78 0.13
CA ASP A 45 -13.13 5.07 -1.09
C ASP A 45 -11.94 4.15 -0.86
N PRO A 46 -11.86 3.01 -1.58
CA PRO A 46 -10.68 2.17 -1.58
C PRO A 46 -9.44 2.96 -2.01
N ILE A 47 -8.31 2.63 -1.41
CA ILE A 47 -7.02 3.23 -1.73
C ILE A 47 -6.27 2.28 -2.66
N GLU A 48 -5.76 2.80 -3.77
CA GLU A 48 -4.91 2.05 -4.68
C GLU A 48 -3.78 2.95 -5.14
N LEU A 49 -2.55 2.61 -4.76
CA LEU A 49 -1.36 3.37 -5.08
C LEU A 49 -0.36 2.48 -5.78
N TYR A 50 0.22 2.97 -6.87
CA TYR A 50 1.33 2.31 -7.55
C TYR A 50 2.61 3.05 -7.25
N CYS A 51 3.71 2.31 -7.11
CA CYS A 51 5.03 2.87 -6.90
C CYS A 51 5.82 2.81 -8.21
N LYS A 52 6.39 3.95 -8.59
CA LYS A 52 7.22 4.03 -9.79
C LYS A 52 8.57 3.35 -9.52
N PRO A 53 9.03 2.42 -10.39
CA PRO A 53 10.34 1.82 -10.22
C PRO A 53 11.43 2.89 -10.27
N ALA A 54 12.48 2.71 -9.46
CA ALA A 54 13.67 3.55 -9.55
C ALA A 54 14.38 3.33 -10.89
N ASP A 55 15.06 4.37 -11.40
CA ASP A 55 15.70 4.31 -12.72
C ASP A 55 16.77 3.22 -12.82
N ASP A 56 17.43 2.92 -11.71
CA ASP A 56 18.49 1.92 -11.64
C ASP A 56 17.99 0.53 -11.18
N TYR A 57 16.68 0.36 -11.08
CA TYR A 57 16.07 -0.86 -10.60
C TYR A 57 15.25 -1.53 -11.71
N LEU A 58 15.53 -2.81 -11.94
CA LEU A 58 14.76 -3.61 -12.88
C LEU A 58 13.82 -4.55 -12.14
N PRO A 59 12.49 -4.39 -12.29
CA PRO A 59 11.53 -5.30 -11.70
C PRO A 59 11.73 -6.74 -12.14
N HIS A 60 11.52 -7.69 -11.23
CA HIS A 60 11.68 -9.11 -11.52
C HIS A 60 10.55 -9.58 -12.44
N PRO A 61 10.86 -10.21 -13.60
CA PRO A 61 9.84 -10.61 -14.58
C PRO A 61 8.78 -11.55 -14.01
N ALA A 62 9.16 -12.47 -13.12
CA ALA A 62 8.22 -13.41 -12.52
C ALA A 62 7.19 -12.67 -11.63
N ALA A 63 7.63 -11.65 -10.90
CA ALA A 63 6.72 -10.83 -10.10
C ALA A 63 5.73 -10.08 -10.99
N CYS A 64 6.18 -9.54 -12.11
CA CYS A 64 5.30 -8.85 -13.07
C CYS A 64 4.22 -9.79 -13.62
N LEU A 65 4.58 -11.04 -13.89
CA LEU A 65 3.62 -12.05 -14.36
C LEU A 65 2.58 -12.40 -13.29
N ILE A 66 3.01 -12.52 -12.03
CA ILE A 66 2.12 -12.89 -10.93
C ILE A 66 1.18 -11.73 -10.56
N THR A 67 1.71 -10.51 -10.46
CA THR A 67 0.92 -9.36 -10.00
C THR A 67 0.13 -8.68 -11.12
N GLY A 68 0.54 -8.88 -12.37
CA GLY A 68 0.01 -8.15 -13.52
C GLY A 68 0.50 -6.70 -13.60
N ILE A 69 1.42 -6.30 -12.74
CA ILE A 69 1.97 -4.95 -12.74
C ILE A 69 3.24 -4.95 -13.59
N THR A 70 3.14 -4.46 -14.81
CA THR A 70 4.30 -4.33 -15.69
C THR A 70 5.11 -3.09 -15.36
N PRO A 71 6.40 -3.05 -15.72
CA PRO A 71 7.20 -1.83 -15.56
C PRO A 71 6.56 -0.62 -16.24
N GLN A 72 5.95 -0.82 -17.40
CA GLN A 72 5.28 0.25 -18.14
C GLN A 72 4.06 0.79 -17.38
N LYS A 73 3.26 -0.08 -16.79
CA LYS A 73 2.10 0.32 -15.98
C LYS A 73 2.55 1.09 -14.74
N ALA A 74 3.59 0.59 -14.06
CA ALA A 74 4.15 1.26 -12.89
C ALA A 74 4.74 2.62 -13.24
N GLN A 75 5.39 2.76 -14.39
CA GLN A 75 5.91 4.04 -14.85
C GLN A 75 4.81 5.06 -15.14
N ARG A 76 3.69 4.62 -15.72
CA ARG A 76 2.59 5.51 -16.08
C ARG A 76 1.73 5.93 -14.89
N ARG A 77 1.49 5.01 -13.96
CA ARG A 77 0.57 5.22 -12.82
C ARG A 77 1.27 5.41 -11.50
N GLY A 78 2.57 5.10 -11.45
CA GLY A 78 3.31 5.09 -10.21
C GLY A 78 3.68 6.46 -9.71
N LEU A 79 3.66 6.59 -8.39
CA LEU A 79 4.20 7.73 -7.68
C LEU A 79 5.70 7.51 -7.45
N PRO A 80 6.51 8.56 -7.39
CA PRO A 80 7.88 8.43 -6.89
C PRO A 80 7.87 7.73 -5.53
N GLU A 81 8.90 6.93 -5.25
CA GLU A 81 8.92 6.07 -4.06
C GLU A 81 8.71 6.86 -2.76
N ALA A 82 9.32 8.04 -2.64
CA ALA A 82 9.15 8.87 -1.44
C ALA A 82 7.69 9.32 -1.27
N GLU A 83 7.02 9.71 -2.34
CA GLU A 83 5.62 10.12 -2.31
C GLU A 83 4.70 8.94 -2.02
N PHE A 84 4.98 7.78 -2.63
CA PHE A 84 4.27 6.55 -2.35
C PHE A 84 4.34 6.21 -0.86
N ALA A 85 5.54 6.21 -0.28
CA ALA A 85 5.75 5.92 1.14
C ALA A 85 5.02 6.92 2.03
N ARG A 86 5.03 8.19 1.67
CA ARG A 86 4.35 9.25 2.42
C ARG A 86 2.83 9.04 2.43
N GLN A 87 2.23 8.70 1.30
CA GLN A 87 0.80 8.47 1.23
C GLN A 87 0.38 7.20 1.98
N VAL A 88 1.18 6.13 1.90
CA VAL A 88 0.94 4.92 2.68
C VAL A 88 1.00 5.22 4.18
N GLN A 89 2.02 5.94 4.62
CA GLN A 89 2.16 6.32 6.03
C GLN A 89 1.00 7.19 6.49
N SER A 90 0.55 8.13 5.68
CA SER A 90 -0.59 8.97 5.99
C SER A 90 -1.86 8.16 6.22
N ALA A 91 -2.13 7.17 5.37
CA ALA A 91 -3.30 6.30 5.51
C ALA A 91 -3.23 5.46 6.79
N MET A 92 -2.04 4.93 7.11
CA MET A 92 -1.84 4.08 8.28
C MET A 92 -1.82 4.84 9.60
N SER A 93 -1.48 6.14 9.57
CA SER A 93 -1.29 6.97 10.76
C SER A 93 -2.53 7.76 11.14
N GLU A 94 -3.63 7.62 10.43
CA GLU A 94 -4.87 8.32 10.78
C GLU A 94 -5.33 7.93 12.19
N PRO A 95 -5.67 8.91 13.07
CA PRO A 95 -6.06 8.62 14.45
C PRO A 95 -7.20 7.61 14.53
N GLY A 96 -7.13 6.71 15.51
CA GLY A 96 -8.16 5.70 15.72
C GLY A 96 -8.11 4.54 14.72
N THR A 97 -7.01 4.38 13.98
CA THR A 97 -6.86 3.32 13.00
C THR A 97 -6.14 2.11 13.59
N CYS A 98 -6.70 0.92 13.36
CA CYS A 98 -6.01 -0.36 13.54
C CYS A 98 -5.62 -0.89 12.15
N VAL A 99 -4.34 -1.08 11.92
CA VAL A 99 -3.84 -1.60 10.64
C VAL A 99 -3.92 -3.12 10.64
N ALA A 100 -4.54 -3.71 9.61
CA ALA A 100 -4.75 -5.14 9.46
C ALA A 100 -4.45 -5.59 8.04
N GLY A 101 -4.07 -6.86 7.91
CA GLY A 101 -3.79 -7.41 6.58
C GLY A 101 -2.70 -8.43 6.55
#